data_18bf946a3824bf308fd3c05126c0911a
#
_entry.id   18bf946a3824bf308fd3c05126c0911a
#
_cell.length_a   1.000
_cell.length_b   1.000
_cell.length_c   1.000
_cell.angle_alpha   90.00
_cell.angle_beta   90.00
_cell.angle_gamma   90.00
#
_symmetry.space_group_name_H-M   'P 1'
#
loop_
_entity.id
_entity.type
_entity.pdbx_description
1 polymer ?
#
loop_
_entity_poly.entity_id
_entity_poly.type
_entity_poly.pdbx_seq_one_letter_code
_entity_poly.pdbx_strand_id
1 'polypeptide(L)'
;MKLASLKSGRDGQLVIVNNTLTKMASASDIAATMQVALDNWAEVAPKLQARFEQLESGEIAGEAFDQTACASPLPRAYQWADGSAYVNHVELVRRARNAEMPASFWTDPLMYQGGSDSFLAPRDPIVMPQTEGFGVDFEGEVAVITDDVPMGVSAEDALGYIRLVMIVNDVSLRGLIPNELAKGFGFFQSKPSSAFSPVCVTPDQLGDAWSDGKLSLPLVSHLNGEMFGKPEAGVDMTFNFGQLVAHAAKTRPLCAGTVIGSGTVSNKMNGGPGKPVVEGGVGYSCIAEIRMIETIENGKPSTGFMQFGDNIQIEMFDKSGQSIFGQINQELKQQ
;
A
#
# COMPACT_ATOMS: atom_id res chain seq x y z
N MET A 1 14.87 9.80 4.98
CA MET A 1 14.93 10.34 3.59
C MET A 1 13.73 9.94 2.77
N LYS A 2 13.48 10.66 1.64
CA LYS A 2 12.41 10.36 0.68
C LYS A 2 13.01 9.98 -0.68
N LEU A 3 12.53 8.90 -1.27
CA LEU A 3 13.02 8.34 -2.52
C LEU A 3 11.88 8.13 -3.51
N ALA A 4 12.17 8.26 -4.80
CA ALA A 4 11.23 7.98 -5.89
C ALA A 4 11.96 7.35 -7.08
N SER A 5 11.20 6.70 -7.97
CA SER A 5 11.68 6.23 -9.27
C SER A 5 10.95 6.99 -10.38
N LEU A 6 11.70 7.68 -11.22
CA LEU A 6 11.15 8.28 -12.43
C LEU A 6 10.92 7.21 -13.50
N LYS A 7 9.92 7.39 -14.35
CA LYS A 7 9.65 6.50 -15.51
C LYS A 7 10.84 6.52 -16.46
N SER A 8 11.67 5.47 -16.42
CA SER A 8 12.84 5.29 -17.29
C SER A 8 13.16 3.79 -17.38
N GLY A 9 13.03 3.22 -18.56
CA GLY A 9 13.19 1.77 -18.72
C GLY A 9 12.19 0.99 -17.86
N ARG A 10 12.56 -0.24 -17.47
CA ARG A 10 11.68 -1.11 -16.65
C ARG A 10 11.84 -0.93 -15.15
N ASP A 11 12.99 -0.45 -14.70
CA ASP A 11 13.35 -0.38 -13.28
C ASP A 11 13.35 1.06 -12.75
N GLY A 12 13.03 2.03 -13.63
CA GLY A 12 13.00 3.45 -13.29
C GLY A 12 14.40 4.03 -13.06
N GLN A 13 14.45 5.33 -12.81
CA GLN A 13 15.66 6.05 -12.41
C GLN A 13 15.47 6.53 -10.96
N LEU A 14 16.41 6.19 -10.08
CA LEU A 14 16.35 6.60 -8.68
C LEU A 14 16.61 8.10 -8.53
N VAL A 15 15.73 8.75 -7.77
CA VAL A 15 15.86 10.15 -7.37
C VAL A 15 15.57 10.30 -5.87
N ILE A 16 16.17 11.32 -5.27
CA ILE A 16 15.89 11.77 -3.91
C ILE A 16 14.91 12.93 -4.01
N VAL A 17 13.91 12.95 -3.12
CA VAL A 17 12.85 13.96 -3.11
C VAL A 17 12.87 14.70 -1.78
N ASN A 18 12.71 16.02 -1.80
CA ASN A 18 12.68 16.83 -0.59
C ASN A 18 11.36 16.64 0.19
N ASN A 19 11.34 17.05 1.46
CA ASN A 19 10.21 16.86 2.37
C ASN A 19 8.90 17.43 1.84
N THR A 20 8.96 18.56 1.14
CA THR A 20 7.77 19.24 0.60
C THR A 20 7.30 18.68 -0.74
N LEU A 21 7.96 17.65 -1.29
CA LEU A 21 7.67 17.04 -2.58
C LEU A 21 7.65 18.04 -3.76
N THR A 22 8.52 19.05 -3.69
CA THR A 22 8.63 20.10 -4.71
C THR A 22 9.93 20.07 -5.50
N LYS A 23 10.96 19.41 -4.91
CA LYS A 23 12.30 19.31 -5.51
C LYS A 23 12.80 17.87 -5.48
N MET A 24 13.61 17.53 -6.47
CA MET A 24 14.33 16.26 -6.52
C MET A 24 15.79 16.46 -6.90
N ALA A 25 16.62 15.47 -6.59
CA ALA A 25 17.99 15.35 -7.03
C ALA A 25 18.23 13.94 -7.60
N SER A 26 18.97 13.84 -8.69
CA SER A 26 19.39 12.54 -9.24
C SER A 26 20.24 11.78 -8.22
N ALA A 27 20.04 10.47 -8.14
CA ALA A 27 20.84 9.55 -7.35
C ALA A 27 21.61 8.54 -8.24
N SER A 28 21.61 8.73 -9.56
CA SER A 28 22.14 7.73 -10.52
C SER A 28 23.64 7.45 -10.38
N ASP A 29 24.41 8.38 -9.83
CA ASP A 29 25.83 8.21 -9.48
C ASP A 29 26.04 7.42 -8.18
N ILE A 30 25.00 7.30 -7.34
CA ILE A 30 25.01 6.50 -6.10
C ILE A 30 24.43 5.10 -6.39
N ALA A 31 23.22 5.06 -6.95
CA ALA A 31 22.54 3.86 -7.41
C ALA A 31 21.62 4.21 -8.59
N ALA A 32 21.69 3.47 -9.68
CA ALA A 32 20.94 3.78 -10.89
C ALA A 32 19.42 3.58 -10.70
N THR A 33 19.02 2.58 -9.92
CA THR A 33 17.62 2.21 -9.67
C THR A 33 17.39 1.94 -8.19
N MET A 34 16.12 1.90 -7.77
CA MET A 34 15.75 1.54 -6.41
C MET A 34 16.23 0.12 -6.05
N GLN A 35 16.12 -0.85 -6.95
CA GLN A 35 16.58 -2.21 -6.69
C GLN A 35 18.10 -2.26 -6.44
N VAL A 36 18.89 -1.54 -7.25
CA VAL A 36 20.35 -1.46 -7.03
C VAL A 36 20.67 -0.84 -5.66
N ALA A 37 19.89 0.15 -5.23
CA ALA A 37 20.05 0.73 -3.90
C ALA A 37 19.73 -0.26 -2.79
N LEU A 38 18.66 -1.05 -2.92
CA LEU A 38 18.24 -2.06 -1.94
C LEU A 38 19.25 -3.23 -1.86
N ASP A 39 19.75 -3.70 -3.00
CA ASP A 39 20.75 -4.76 -3.07
C ASP A 39 22.08 -4.38 -2.38
N ASN A 40 22.33 -3.08 -2.19
CA ASN A 40 23.56 -2.56 -1.59
C ASN A 40 23.25 -1.57 -0.45
N TRP A 41 22.14 -1.75 0.26
CA TRP A 41 21.58 -0.75 1.16
C TRP A 41 22.58 -0.23 2.21
N ALA A 42 23.32 -1.11 2.83
CA ALA A 42 24.28 -0.74 3.88
C ALA A 42 25.36 0.27 3.40
N GLU A 43 25.77 0.16 2.12
CA GLU A 43 26.75 1.06 1.51
C GLU A 43 26.09 2.31 0.91
N VAL A 44 24.90 2.16 0.33
CA VAL A 44 24.23 3.17 -0.48
C VAL A 44 23.41 4.14 0.38
N ALA A 45 22.72 3.66 1.41
CA ALA A 45 21.82 4.47 2.22
C ALA A 45 22.49 5.69 2.88
N PRO A 46 23.72 5.62 3.43
CA PRO A 46 24.38 6.81 3.97
C PRO A 46 24.66 7.89 2.91
N LYS A 47 24.96 7.48 1.67
CA LYS A 47 25.21 8.43 0.56
C LYS A 47 23.92 9.09 0.10
N LEU A 48 22.83 8.31 0.02
CA LEU A 48 21.49 8.84 -0.29
C LEU A 48 21.01 9.80 0.79
N GLN A 49 21.21 9.46 2.06
CA GLN A 49 20.85 10.32 3.19
C GLN A 49 21.62 11.66 3.16
N ALA A 50 22.94 11.62 2.92
CA ALA A 50 23.75 12.84 2.79
C ALA A 50 23.24 13.73 1.64
N ARG A 51 22.90 13.14 0.48
CA ARG A 51 22.33 13.90 -0.65
C ARG A 51 20.93 14.44 -0.34
N PHE A 52 20.12 13.72 0.41
CA PHE A 52 18.83 14.22 0.89
C PHE A 52 19.01 15.46 1.78
N GLU A 53 19.96 15.44 2.71
CA GLU A 53 20.27 16.56 3.59
C GLU A 53 20.79 17.78 2.81
N GLN A 54 21.63 17.57 1.80
CA GLN A 54 22.08 18.63 0.89
C GLN A 54 20.94 19.26 0.10
N LEU A 55 19.95 18.44 -0.34
CA LEU A 55 18.77 18.94 -1.04
C LEU A 55 17.86 19.74 -0.08
N GLU A 56 17.66 19.25 1.13
CA GLU A 56 16.84 19.91 2.17
C GLU A 56 17.48 21.25 2.62
N SER A 57 18.79 21.29 2.83
CA SER A 57 19.51 22.50 3.23
C SER A 57 19.64 23.53 2.11
N GLY A 58 19.40 23.12 0.84
CA GLY A 58 19.62 23.96 -0.33
C GLY A 58 21.09 24.06 -0.77
N GLU A 59 21.97 23.22 -0.21
CA GLU A 59 23.36 23.09 -0.68
C GLU A 59 23.42 22.66 -2.15
N ILE A 60 22.48 21.79 -2.57
CA ILE A 60 22.20 21.50 -3.97
C ILE A 60 20.84 22.10 -4.37
N ALA A 61 20.77 22.70 -5.54
CA ALA A 61 19.57 23.43 -5.96
C ALA A 61 18.36 22.48 -6.19
N GLY A 62 18.61 21.26 -6.66
CA GLY A 62 17.60 20.34 -7.09
C GLY A 62 16.86 20.79 -8.36
N GLU A 63 16.07 19.88 -8.91
CA GLU A 63 15.14 20.10 -10.01
C GLU A 63 13.70 20.08 -9.50
N ALA A 64 12.73 20.59 -10.25
CA ALA A 64 11.32 20.51 -9.89
C ALA A 64 10.88 19.03 -9.87
N PHE A 65 10.22 18.61 -8.79
CA PHE A 65 9.67 17.27 -8.68
C PHE A 65 8.26 17.21 -9.25
N ASP A 66 8.05 16.33 -10.23
CA ASP A 66 6.75 16.07 -10.86
C ASP A 66 6.32 14.63 -10.56
N GLN A 67 5.26 14.48 -9.74
CA GLN A 67 4.70 13.18 -9.40
C GLN A 67 4.15 12.41 -10.61
N THR A 68 3.79 13.10 -11.70
CA THR A 68 3.27 12.44 -12.92
C THR A 68 4.37 11.73 -13.72
N ALA A 69 5.61 12.14 -13.51
CA ALA A 69 6.79 11.50 -14.07
C ALA A 69 7.24 10.25 -13.30
N CYS A 70 6.65 9.99 -12.12
CA CYS A 70 7.02 8.85 -11.29
C CYS A 70 6.41 7.54 -11.80
N ALA A 71 7.19 6.47 -11.71
CA ALA A 71 6.74 5.09 -11.60
C ALA A 71 6.41 4.77 -10.11
N SER A 72 5.93 3.58 -9.82
CA SER A 72 5.98 3.04 -8.45
C SER A 72 7.43 3.00 -7.96
N PRO A 73 7.73 3.17 -6.66
CA PRO A 73 9.11 3.22 -6.14
C PRO A 73 9.97 2.03 -6.58
N LEU A 74 9.40 0.83 -6.57
CA LEU A 74 9.86 -0.32 -7.34
C LEU A 74 8.88 -0.52 -8.50
N PRO A 75 9.24 -0.26 -9.78
CA PRO A 75 8.33 -0.46 -10.91
C PRO A 75 7.97 -1.94 -11.14
N ARG A 76 8.81 -2.83 -10.65
CA ARG A 76 8.62 -4.27 -10.47
C ARG A 76 9.41 -4.74 -9.26
N ALA A 77 8.99 -5.82 -8.62
CA ALA A 77 9.64 -6.37 -7.45
C ALA A 77 9.90 -7.88 -7.60
N TYR A 78 10.85 -8.41 -6.86
CA TYR A 78 11.05 -9.86 -6.78
C TYR A 78 9.84 -10.57 -6.18
N GLN A 79 9.18 -9.92 -5.22
CA GLN A 79 7.97 -10.42 -4.60
C GLN A 79 7.08 -9.27 -4.16
N TRP A 80 5.78 -9.43 -4.37
CA TRP A 80 4.71 -8.71 -3.73
C TRP A 80 3.87 -9.69 -2.94
N ALA A 81 3.78 -9.51 -1.63
CA ALA A 81 2.93 -10.32 -0.77
C ALA A 81 2.08 -9.39 0.09
N ASP A 82 0.76 -9.52 -0.02
CA ASP A 82 -0.16 -8.71 0.73
C ASP A 82 -0.77 -9.50 1.88
N GLY A 83 -0.71 -8.91 3.08
CA GLY A 83 -1.27 -9.46 4.30
C GLY A 83 -2.71 -9.00 4.54
N SER A 84 -3.34 -9.59 5.55
CA SER A 84 -4.64 -9.13 6.05
C SER A 84 -4.48 -8.74 7.53
N ALA A 85 -3.75 -7.65 7.78
CA ALA A 85 -3.42 -7.22 9.13
C ALA A 85 -4.62 -6.65 9.89
N TYR A 86 -5.66 -6.18 9.19
CA TYR A 86 -6.87 -5.65 9.82
C TYR A 86 -7.94 -6.74 9.87
N VAL A 87 -7.95 -7.51 10.96
CA VAL A 87 -8.91 -8.61 11.15
C VAL A 87 -10.36 -8.13 11.10
N ASN A 88 -10.63 -6.85 11.40
CA ASN A 88 -11.95 -6.24 11.21
C ASN A 88 -12.46 -6.40 9.77
N HIS A 89 -11.62 -6.12 8.77
CA HIS A 89 -11.98 -6.29 7.35
C HIS A 89 -12.38 -7.75 7.06
N VAL A 90 -11.57 -8.71 7.51
CA VAL A 90 -11.84 -10.14 7.33
C VAL A 90 -13.12 -10.57 8.07
N GLU A 91 -13.36 -10.04 9.27
CA GLU A 91 -14.57 -10.31 10.06
C GLU A 91 -15.82 -9.86 9.30
N LEU A 92 -15.83 -8.68 8.70
CA LEU A 92 -16.94 -8.18 7.90
C LEU A 92 -17.22 -9.06 6.68
N VAL A 93 -16.17 -9.50 5.95
CA VAL A 93 -16.31 -10.44 4.82
C VAL A 93 -17.00 -11.73 5.26
N ARG A 94 -16.60 -12.29 6.40
CA ARG A 94 -17.16 -13.54 6.91
C ARG A 94 -18.60 -13.35 7.40
N ARG A 95 -18.87 -12.30 8.17
CA ARG A 95 -20.23 -11.99 8.64
C ARG A 95 -21.21 -11.78 7.48
N ALA A 96 -20.81 -11.07 6.42
CA ALA A 96 -21.64 -10.89 5.24
C ALA A 96 -21.98 -12.21 4.52
N ARG A 97 -21.22 -13.28 4.78
CA ARG A 97 -21.44 -14.65 4.25
C ARG A 97 -22.02 -15.61 5.29
N ASN A 98 -22.44 -15.12 6.45
CA ASN A 98 -22.86 -15.92 7.61
C ASN A 98 -21.85 -17.00 8.02
N ALA A 99 -20.56 -16.70 7.92
CA ALA A 99 -19.46 -17.60 8.31
C ALA A 99 -18.79 -17.13 9.60
N GLU A 100 -18.42 -18.08 10.46
CA GLU A 100 -17.70 -17.80 11.70
C GLU A 100 -16.23 -17.43 11.44
N MET A 101 -15.64 -16.65 12.35
CA MET A 101 -14.21 -16.34 12.36
C MET A 101 -13.42 -17.48 13.00
N PRO A 102 -12.51 -18.17 12.28
CA PRO A 102 -11.60 -19.11 12.91
C PRO A 102 -10.69 -18.40 13.92
N ALA A 103 -10.46 -19.04 15.08
CA ALA A 103 -9.59 -18.49 16.13
C ALA A 103 -8.15 -18.22 15.60
N SER A 104 -7.68 -19.01 14.64
CA SER A 104 -6.36 -18.84 14.02
C SER A 104 -6.16 -17.48 13.33
N PHE A 105 -7.21 -16.79 12.90
CA PHE A 105 -7.08 -15.48 12.22
C PHE A 105 -6.58 -14.37 13.15
N TRP A 106 -6.60 -14.59 14.46
CA TRP A 106 -6.06 -13.65 15.45
C TRP A 106 -4.57 -13.89 15.74
N THR A 107 -4.01 -15.01 15.29
CA THR A 107 -2.63 -15.42 15.60
C THR A 107 -1.80 -15.78 14.36
N ASP A 108 -2.43 -15.99 13.22
CA ASP A 108 -1.80 -16.42 11.97
C ASP A 108 -2.33 -15.57 10.82
N PRO A 109 -1.56 -14.58 10.33
CA PRO A 109 -2.05 -13.65 9.32
C PRO A 109 -2.32 -14.36 7.99
N LEU A 110 -3.45 -14.01 7.36
CA LEU A 110 -3.67 -14.36 5.96
C LEU A 110 -2.72 -13.54 5.09
N MET A 111 -2.19 -14.19 4.05
CA MET A 111 -1.32 -13.53 3.07
C MET A 111 -1.51 -14.17 1.70
N TYR A 112 -1.54 -13.35 0.65
CA TYR A 112 -1.52 -13.83 -0.73
C TYR A 112 -0.28 -13.30 -1.46
N GLN A 113 0.12 -13.99 -2.52
CA GLN A 113 1.21 -13.58 -3.39
C GLN A 113 0.61 -12.87 -4.62
N GLY A 114 0.89 -11.58 -4.75
CA GLY A 114 0.42 -10.74 -5.85
C GLY A 114 1.34 -10.78 -7.06
N GLY A 115 0.85 -10.29 -8.20
CA GLY A 115 1.67 -10.05 -9.38
C GLY A 115 2.72 -8.97 -9.09
N SER A 116 4.00 -9.28 -9.30
CA SER A 116 5.10 -8.38 -8.95
C SER A 116 6.01 -8.01 -10.13
N ASP A 117 5.74 -8.53 -11.31
CA ASP A 117 6.52 -8.32 -12.53
C ASP A 117 6.26 -6.96 -13.20
N SER A 118 5.15 -6.31 -12.84
CA SER A 118 4.84 -4.94 -13.27
C SER A 118 3.81 -4.30 -12.34
N PHE A 119 4.10 -3.09 -11.89
CA PHE A 119 3.17 -2.26 -11.13
C PHE A 119 2.71 -1.08 -11.98
N LEU A 120 1.49 -0.61 -11.75
CA LEU A 120 1.01 0.65 -12.30
C LEU A 120 1.76 1.81 -11.64
N ALA A 121 2.07 2.83 -12.40
CA ALA A 121 2.54 4.07 -11.80
C ALA A 121 1.40 4.75 -11.00
N PRO A 122 1.71 5.62 -10.02
CA PRO A 122 0.71 6.26 -9.16
C PRO A 122 -0.34 7.09 -9.91
N ARG A 123 -0.04 7.50 -11.14
CA ARG A 123 -0.91 8.31 -12.01
C ARG A 123 -1.35 7.58 -13.27
N ASP A 124 -0.97 6.31 -13.45
CA ASP A 124 -1.43 5.52 -14.59
C ASP A 124 -2.88 5.09 -14.38
N PRO A 125 -3.70 5.03 -15.45
CA PRO A 125 -5.07 4.57 -15.33
C PRO A 125 -5.13 3.08 -14.96
N ILE A 126 -6.17 2.69 -14.24
CA ILE A 126 -6.56 1.29 -14.09
C ILE A 126 -7.30 0.90 -15.39
N VAL A 127 -6.71 0.03 -16.20
CA VAL A 127 -7.28 -0.34 -17.51
C VAL A 127 -7.90 -1.72 -17.44
N MET A 128 -9.21 -1.80 -17.72
CA MET A 128 -9.97 -3.05 -17.70
C MET A 128 -10.77 -3.25 -19.00
N PRO A 129 -10.94 -4.49 -19.48
CA PRO A 129 -11.75 -4.74 -20.67
C PRO A 129 -13.24 -4.50 -20.42
N GLN A 130 -13.70 -4.67 -19.17
CA GLN A 130 -15.09 -4.49 -18.73
C GLN A 130 -15.17 -4.26 -17.23
N THR A 131 -16.26 -3.66 -16.77
CA THR A 131 -16.57 -3.54 -15.32
C THR A 131 -17.63 -4.52 -14.88
N GLU A 132 -18.56 -4.88 -15.79
CA GLU A 132 -19.62 -5.85 -15.52
C GLU A 132 -19.04 -7.22 -15.20
N GLY A 133 -19.47 -7.81 -14.09
CA GLY A 133 -18.99 -9.09 -13.59
C GLY A 133 -17.60 -9.05 -12.94
N PHE A 134 -16.80 -8.01 -13.17
CA PHE A 134 -15.48 -7.86 -12.53
C PHE A 134 -15.58 -7.26 -11.13
N GLY A 135 -16.46 -6.28 -10.94
CA GLY A 135 -16.61 -5.62 -9.64
C GLY A 135 -15.31 -4.93 -9.23
N VAL A 136 -14.87 -3.95 -10.03
CA VAL A 136 -13.59 -3.25 -9.84
C VAL A 136 -13.66 -2.42 -8.57
N ASP A 137 -12.71 -2.65 -7.67
CA ASP A 137 -12.59 -2.00 -6.38
C ASP A 137 -11.15 -1.53 -6.17
N PHE A 138 -10.97 -0.51 -5.34
CA PHE A 138 -9.67 -0.10 -4.83
C PHE A 138 -9.47 -0.64 -3.41
N GLU A 139 -8.23 -0.78 -2.99
CA GLU A 139 -7.87 -1.05 -1.60
C GLU A 139 -6.74 -0.11 -1.18
N GLY A 140 -7.06 0.83 -0.29
CA GLY A 140 -6.07 1.72 0.31
C GLY A 140 -5.35 1.01 1.46
N GLU A 141 -4.01 0.96 1.38
CA GLU A 141 -3.16 0.21 2.29
C GLU A 141 -1.83 0.91 2.54
N VAL A 142 -1.10 0.42 3.54
CA VAL A 142 0.32 0.71 3.76
C VAL A 142 1.14 -0.48 3.30
N ALA A 143 2.30 -0.24 2.72
CA ALA A 143 3.25 -1.29 2.34
C ALA A 143 4.67 -0.92 2.77
N VAL A 144 5.49 -1.95 2.99
CA VAL A 144 6.92 -1.80 3.30
C VAL A 144 7.77 -2.54 2.27
N ILE A 145 9.01 -2.06 2.08
CA ILE A 145 10.02 -2.73 1.26
C ILE A 145 11.12 -3.20 2.20
N THR A 146 11.49 -4.47 2.07
CA THR A 146 12.49 -5.10 2.93
C THR A 146 13.87 -5.18 2.29
N ASP A 147 14.89 -5.34 3.13
CA ASP A 147 16.20 -5.87 2.79
C ASP A 147 16.14 -7.41 2.64
N ASP A 148 17.29 -8.07 2.47
CA ASP A 148 17.41 -9.51 2.59
C ASP A 148 16.99 -9.96 4.00
N VAL A 149 15.93 -10.77 4.07
CA VAL A 149 15.37 -11.24 5.35
C VAL A 149 15.71 -12.73 5.51
N PRO A 150 16.38 -13.15 6.59
CA PRO A 150 16.70 -14.56 6.80
C PRO A 150 15.44 -15.39 7.08
N MET A 151 15.43 -16.63 6.60
CA MET A 151 14.36 -17.57 6.92
C MET A 151 14.23 -17.79 8.43
N GLY A 152 12.99 -17.75 8.93
CA GLY A 152 12.69 -18.01 10.33
C GLY A 152 13.00 -16.84 11.27
N VAL A 153 13.19 -15.62 10.74
CA VAL A 153 13.38 -14.40 11.54
C VAL A 153 12.24 -14.21 12.55
N SER A 154 12.54 -13.71 13.75
CA SER A 154 11.51 -13.32 14.72
C SER A 154 10.76 -12.07 14.26
N ALA A 155 9.53 -11.85 14.74
CA ALA A 155 8.78 -10.64 14.41
C ALA A 155 9.48 -9.36 14.90
N GLU A 156 10.18 -9.43 16.03
CA GLU A 156 10.95 -8.32 16.59
C GLU A 156 12.16 -7.98 15.70
N ASP A 157 12.96 -8.99 15.33
CA ASP A 157 14.12 -8.78 14.47
C ASP A 157 13.73 -8.38 13.05
N ALA A 158 12.57 -8.84 12.56
CA ALA A 158 12.04 -8.52 11.22
C ALA A 158 11.85 -7.03 11.00
N LEU A 159 11.55 -6.25 12.04
CA LEU A 159 11.47 -4.79 11.97
C LEU A 159 12.80 -4.15 11.50
N GLY A 160 13.93 -4.74 11.87
CA GLY A 160 15.27 -4.28 11.48
C GLY A 160 15.58 -4.45 9.98
N TYR A 161 14.76 -5.20 9.24
CA TYR A 161 14.92 -5.39 7.79
C TYR A 161 14.00 -4.50 6.94
N ILE A 162 13.11 -3.72 7.55
CA ILE A 162 12.27 -2.76 6.83
C ILE A 162 13.11 -1.55 6.45
N ARG A 163 13.21 -1.28 5.14
CA ARG A 163 14.01 -0.18 4.60
C ARG A 163 13.17 1.02 4.21
N LEU A 164 12.01 0.77 3.63
CA LEU A 164 11.15 1.83 3.09
C LEU A 164 9.68 1.54 3.41
N VAL A 165 8.91 2.60 3.53
CA VAL A 165 7.45 2.59 3.74
C VAL A 165 6.80 3.37 2.60
N MET A 166 5.65 2.95 2.13
CA MET A 166 4.85 3.57 1.07
C MET A 166 3.38 3.24 1.23
N ILE A 167 2.50 3.86 0.46
CA ILE A 167 1.09 3.48 0.38
C ILE A 167 0.79 2.80 -0.95
N VAL A 168 -0.28 2.02 -1.00
CA VAL A 168 -0.66 1.21 -2.17
C VAL A 168 -2.16 1.27 -2.42
N ASN A 169 -2.53 1.22 -3.70
CA ASN A 169 -3.84 0.83 -4.19
C ASN A 169 -3.76 -0.61 -4.70
N ASP A 170 -4.22 -1.56 -3.91
CA ASP A 170 -4.27 -2.97 -4.28
C ASP A 170 -5.58 -3.28 -5.02
N VAL A 171 -5.61 -2.95 -6.30
CA VAL A 171 -6.79 -3.08 -7.16
C VAL A 171 -7.34 -4.50 -7.11
N SER A 172 -8.65 -4.61 -6.88
CA SER A 172 -9.33 -5.88 -6.68
C SER A 172 -10.52 -6.04 -7.61
N LEU A 173 -10.67 -7.25 -8.19
CA LEU A 173 -11.81 -7.60 -9.02
C LEU A 173 -12.74 -8.54 -8.23
N ARG A 174 -13.60 -7.93 -7.41
CA ARG A 174 -14.43 -8.64 -6.40
C ARG A 174 -15.33 -9.72 -6.98
N GLY A 175 -15.77 -9.55 -8.23
CA GLY A 175 -16.61 -10.52 -8.92
C GLY A 175 -15.88 -11.82 -9.29
N LEU A 176 -14.54 -11.77 -9.43
CA LEU A 176 -13.73 -12.95 -9.78
C LEU A 176 -13.28 -13.74 -8.54
N ILE A 177 -13.17 -13.09 -7.38
CA ILE A 177 -12.64 -13.68 -6.13
C ILE A 177 -13.35 -14.99 -5.72
N PRO A 178 -14.70 -15.09 -5.70
CA PRO A 178 -15.36 -16.30 -5.21
C PRO A 178 -14.98 -17.55 -6.00
N ASN A 179 -14.89 -17.44 -7.33
CA ASN A 179 -14.55 -18.54 -8.21
C ASN A 179 -13.08 -18.96 -8.09
N GLU A 180 -12.18 -18.01 -7.83
CA GLU A 180 -10.76 -18.32 -7.60
C GLU A 180 -10.53 -19.00 -6.26
N LEU A 181 -11.12 -18.47 -5.18
CA LEU A 181 -11.03 -19.07 -3.85
C LEU A 181 -11.63 -20.48 -3.79
N ALA A 182 -12.70 -20.74 -4.53
CA ALA A 182 -13.32 -22.06 -4.61
C ALA A 182 -12.38 -23.13 -5.20
N LYS A 183 -11.34 -22.72 -5.97
CA LYS A 183 -10.31 -23.63 -6.51
C LYS A 183 -9.22 -23.98 -5.50
N GLY A 184 -9.13 -23.27 -4.36
CA GLY A 184 -8.19 -23.55 -3.28
C GLY A 184 -6.76 -23.02 -3.46
N PHE A 185 -6.45 -22.31 -4.56
CA PHE A 185 -5.09 -21.77 -4.84
C PHE A 185 -4.92 -20.28 -4.52
N GLY A 186 -5.98 -19.59 -4.11
CA GLY A 186 -5.96 -18.17 -3.81
C GLY A 186 -6.21 -17.27 -5.03
N PHE A 187 -5.84 -16.00 -4.89
CA PHE A 187 -6.07 -14.97 -5.90
C PHE A 187 -5.07 -15.07 -7.06
N PHE A 188 -5.52 -14.78 -8.28
CA PHE A 188 -4.68 -14.62 -9.45
C PHE A 188 -5.26 -13.53 -10.39
N GLN A 189 -6.31 -13.85 -11.18
CA GLN A 189 -6.93 -12.87 -12.07
C GLN A 189 -7.69 -11.77 -11.33
N SER A 190 -8.15 -12.06 -10.11
CA SER A 190 -8.87 -11.10 -9.26
C SER A 190 -7.99 -10.00 -8.66
N LYS A 191 -6.67 -10.14 -8.76
CA LYS A 191 -5.69 -9.15 -8.31
C LYS A 191 -4.80 -8.73 -9.50
N PRO A 192 -5.27 -7.76 -10.33
CA PRO A 192 -4.45 -7.18 -11.39
C PRO A 192 -3.29 -6.36 -10.78
N SER A 193 -2.53 -5.64 -11.62
CA SER A 193 -1.41 -4.85 -11.14
C SER A 193 -1.82 -3.81 -10.11
N SER A 194 -1.17 -3.81 -8.95
CA SER A 194 -1.29 -2.77 -7.91
C SER A 194 -0.53 -1.51 -8.30
N ALA A 195 -0.86 -0.36 -7.69
CA ALA A 195 -0.14 0.91 -7.84
C ALA A 195 0.37 1.38 -6.48
N PHE A 196 1.63 1.83 -6.43
CA PHE A 196 2.20 2.39 -5.21
C PHE A 196 2.38 3.90 -5.32
N SER A 197 2.50 4.59 -4.17
CA SER A 197 2.71 6.03 -4.11
C SER A 197 3.93 6.50 -4.90
N PRO A 198 3.98 7.78 -5.34
CA PRO A 198 5.13 8.31 -6.08
C PRO A 198 6.44 8.23 -5.29
N VAL A 199 6.33 8.34 -3.96
CA VAL A 199 7.47 8.43 -3.04
C VAL A 199 7.35 7.33 -1.99
N CYS A 200 8.47 6.72 -1.65
CA CYS A 200 8.64 5.91 -0.44
C CYS A 200 9.60 6.63 0.52
N VAL A 201 9.51 6.32 1.80
CA VAL A 201 10.31 6.98 2.85
C VAL A 201 10.96 5.96 3.76
N THR A 202 12.12 6.29 4.31
CA THR A 202 12.71 5.48 5.39
C THR A 202 11.87 5.63 6.68
N PRO A 203 11.80 4.59 7.53
CA PRO A 203 10.99 4.62 8.75
C PRO A 203 11.29 5.81 9.67
N ASP A 204 12.55 6.23 9.78
CA ASP A 204 12.97 7.40 10.58
C ASP A 204 12.34 8.71 10.10
N GLN A 205 12.04 8.83 8.79
CA GLN A 205 11.39 10.00 8.20
C GLN A 205 9.95 10.19 8.70
N LEU A 206 9.33 9.14 9.22
CA LEU A 206 7.97 9.15 9.76
C LEU A 206 7.94 9.59 11.25
N GLY A 207 9.10 9.67 11.92
CA GLY A 207 9.21 10.06 13.32
C GLY A 207 8.28 9.25 14.23
N ASP A 208 7.57 9.92 15.13
CA ASP A 208 6.66 9.29 16.10
C ASP A 208 5.45 8.60 15.47
N ALA A 209 5.17 8.84 14.17
CA ALA A 209 4.08 8.16 13.47
C ALA A 209 4.42 6.69 13.16
N TRP A 210 5.72 6.34 13.11
CA TRP A 210 6.18 4.97 12.97
C TRP A 210 6.63 4.40 14.30
N SER A 211 5.89 3.47 14.84
CA SER A 211 6.21 2.83 16.12
C SER A 211 5.78 1.38 16.10
N ASP A 212 6.60 0.49 16.64
CA ASP A 212 6.30 -0.94 16.76
C ASP A 212 5.83 -1.57 15.43
N GLY A 213 6.46 -1.16 14.31
CA GLY A 213 6.12 -1.66 12.98
C GLY A 213 4.71 -1.29 12.51
N LYS A 214 4.15 -0.19 12.98
CA LYS A 214 2.86 0.39 12.56
C LYS A 214 3.04 1.84 12.17
N LEU A 215 2.27 2.28 11.19
CA LEU A 215 2.18 3.69 10.79
C LEU A 215 0.87 4.27 11.31
N SER A 216 0.95 5.17 12.29
CA SER A 216 -0.19 5.77 12.98
C SER A 216 -0.55 7.13 12.39
N LEU A 217 -1.19 7.11 11.23
CA LEU A 217 -1.71 8.28 10.50
C LEU A 217 -2.95 7.89 9.68
N PRO A 218 -3.88 8.82 9.45
CA PRO A 218 -5.04 8.58 8.60
C PRO A 218 -4.64 8.31 7.14
N LEU A 219 -5.14 7.24 6.55
CA LEU A 219 -5.06 6.97 5.12
C LEU A 219 -6.30 7.56 4.45
N VAL A 220 -6.10 8.64 3.71
CA VAL A 220 -7.19 9.43 3.12
C VAL A 220 -7.48 8.93 1.71
N SER A 221 -8.74 8.59 1.44
CA SER A 221 -9.20 8.22 0.10
C SER A 221 -10.37 9.10 -0.36
N HIS A 222 -10.34 9.48 -1.64
CA HIS A 222 -11.44 10.18 -2.31
C HIS A 222 -11.86 9.39 -3.55
N LEU A 223 -13.15 9.14 -3.67
CA LEU A 223 -13.74 8.54 -4.86
C LEU A 223 -14.54 9.63 -5.60
N ASN A 224 -14.18 9.90 -6.85
CA ASN A 224 -14.79 10.96 -7.67
C ASN A 224 -14.73 12.35 -7.02
N GLY A 225 -13.65 12.63 -6.29
CA GLY A 225 -13.44 13.89 -5.56
C GLY A 225 -14.14 14.00 -4.20
N GLU A 226 -15.01 13.04 -3.86
CA GLU A 226 -15.68 13.00 -2.55
C GLU A 226 -14.89 12.14 -1.57
N MET A 227 -14.76 12.60 -0.31
CA MET A 227 -14.06 11.86 0.73
C MET A 227 -14.76 10.54 1.01
N PHE A 228 -14.12 9.44 0.65
CA PHE A 228 -14.62 8.09 0.87
C PHE A 228 -14.22 7.54 2.25
N GLY A 229 -12.99 7.83 2.69
CA GLY A 229 -12.52 7.43 3.99
C GLY A 229 -11.21 8.08 4.40
N LYS A 230 -10.98 8.01 5.72
CA LYS A 230 -9.74 8.43 6.39
C LYS A 230 -9.46 7.56 7.62
N PRO A 231 -9.53 6.21 7.50
CA PRO A 231 -9.24 5.35 8.64
C PRO A 231 -7.78 5.49 9.06
N GLU A 232 -7.53 5.33 10.35
CA GLU A 232 -6.21 5.42 10.97
C GLU A 232 -5.44 4.11 10.77
N ALA A 233 -4.33 4.14 10.06
CA ALA A 233 -3.61 2.92 9.69
C ALA A 233 -2.96 2.19 10.88
N GLY A 234 -2.66 2.89 12.00
CA GLY A 234 -2.14 2.27 13.22
C GLY A 234 -3.21 1.65 14.12
N VAL A 235 -4.49 2.02 13.93
CA VAL A 235 -5.61 1.55 14.76
C VAL A 235 -6.19 0.26 14.18
N ASP A 236 -6.57 -0.68 15.06
CA ASP A 236 -7.12 -2.00 14.70
C ASP A 236 -6.20 -2.88 13.82
N MET A 237 -4.94 -2.49 13.64
CA MET A 237 -3.92 -3.29 12.97
C MET A 237 -3.52 -4.45 13.91
N THR A 238 -4.09 -5.62 13.69
CA THR A 238 -3.88 -6.82 14.51
C THR A 238 -2.46 -7.35 14.42
N PHE A 239 -1.88 -7.33 13.22
CA PHE A 239 -0.51 -7.76 12.96
C PHE A 239 0.32 -6.56 12.49
N ASN A 240 1.42 -6.25 13.18
CA ASN A 240 2.36 -5.24 12.74
C ASN A 240 3.24 -5.76 11.58
N PHE A 241 3.98 -4.87 10.92
CA PHE A 241 4.81 -5.26 9.78
C PHE A 241 5.92 -6.25 10.14
N GLY A 242 6.44 -6.25 11.37
CA GLY A 242 7.40 -7.28 11.83
C GLY A 242 6.79 -8.68 11.80
N GLN A 243 5.53 -8.81 12.25
CA GLN A 243 4.80 -10.07 12.22
C GLN A 243 4.48 -10.51 10.78
N LEU A 244 4.11 -9.58 9.88
CA LEU A 244 3.86 -9.90 8.48
C LEU A 244 5.13 -10.33 7.75
N VAL A 245 6.25 -9.63 7.95
CA VAL A 245 7.56 -9.99 7.36
C VAL A 245 8.02 -11.35 7.89
N ALA A 246 7.96 -11.59 9.20
CA ALA A 246 8.32 -12.87 9.80
C ALA A 246 7.45 -14.02 9.28
N HIS A 247 6.14 -13.77 9.08
CA HIS A 247 5.22 -14.74 8.48
C HIS A 247 5.64 -15.09 7.05
N ALA A 248 5.93 -14.08 6.21
CA ALA A 248 6.39 -14.29 4.84
C ALA A 248 7.75 -15.03 4.77
N ALA A 249 8.63 -14.78 5.75
CA ALA A 249 9.96 -15.40 5.83
C ALA A 249 9.99 -16.73 6.59
N LYS A 250 8.84 -17.29 7.00
CA LYS A 250 8.77 -18.48 7.88
C LYS A 250 9.46 -19.72 7.30
N THR A 251 9.36 -19.94 5.99
CA THR A 251 9.84 -21.16 5.31
C THR A 251 10.83 -20.90 4.18
N ARG A 252 11.20 -19.65 3.93
CA ARG A 252 12.15 -19.21 2.92
C ARG A 252 12.73 -17.84 3.28
N PRO A 253 13.93 -17.48 2.85
CA PRO A 253 14.41 -16.12 2.96
C PRO A 253 13.63 -15.21 2.01
N LEU A 254 13.61 -13.91 2.29
CA LEU A 254 13.12 -12.90 1.36
C LEU A 254 14.32 -12.13 0.81
N CYS A 255 14.29 -11.82 -0.50
CA CYS A 255 15.31 -10.98 -1.12
C CYS A 255 15.03 -9.50 -0.89
N ALA A 256 16.09 -8.71 -0.83
CA ALA A 256 16.01 -7.25 -0.85
C ALA A 256 15.11 -6.78 -1.99
N GLY A 257 14.20 -5.82 -1.71
CA GLY A 257 13.17 -5.41 -2.66
C GLY A 257 11.88 -6.25 -2.60
N THR A 258 11.71 -7.12 -1.60
CA THR A 258 10.41 -7.73 -1.31
C THR A 258 9.46 -6.67 -0.75
N VAL A 259 8.26 -6.60 -1.31
CA VAL A 259 7.18 -5.70 -0.87
C VAL A 259 6.18 -6.48 -0.05
N ILE A 260 5.85 -5.98 1.15
CA ILE A 260 4.83 -6.56 2.06
C ILE A 260 3.75 -5.52 2.32
N GLY A 261 2.49 -5.85 2.00
CA GLY A 261 1.32 -5.02 2.25
C GLY A 261 0.65 -5.33 3.58
N SER A 262 -0.07 -4.35 4.10
CA SER A 262 -0.85 -4.47 5.34
C SER A 262 -2.20 -5.12 5.15
N GLY A 263 -2.69 -5.20 3.91
CA GLY A 263 -4.10 -5.36 3.65
C GLY A 263 -4.87 -4.05 3.84
N THR A 264 -6.10 -4.03 3.35
CA THR A 264 -6.99 -2.86 3.39
C THR A 264 -7.10 -2.29 4.80
N VAL A 265 -6.78 -1.01 4.97
CA VAL A 265 -6.91 -0.32 6.27
C VAL A 265 -8.38 -0.27 6.67
N SER A 266 -8.70 -0.75 7.85
CA SER A 266 -10.08 -0.90 8.33
C SER A 266 -10.17 -0.66 9.83
N ASN A 267 -11.05 0.27 10.23
CA ASN A 267 -11.27 0.58 11.65
C ASN A 267 -12.67 0.21 12.11
N LYS A 268 -12.74 -0.22 13.37
CA LYS A 268 -13.99 -0.40 14.10
C LYS A 268 -14.50 0.93 14.64
N MET A 269 -15.81 1.04 14.78
CA MET A 269 -16.42 2.17 15.48
C MET A 269 -17.26 1.65 16.65
N ASN A 270 -16.91 2.06 17.87
CA ASN A 270 -17.59 1.63 19.10
C ASN A 270 -17.72 0.10 19.24
N GLY A 271 -16.70 -0.65 18.80
CA GLY A 271 -16.68 -2.12 18.83
C GLY A 271 -17.52 -2.81 17.74
N GLY A 272 -18.15 -2.03 16.85
CA GLY A 272 -18.92 -2.49 15.71
C GLY A 272 -18.27 -2.12 14.37
N PRO A 273 -18.98 -2.31 13.25
CA PRO A 273 -18.53 -1.88 11.92
C PRO A 273 -18.22 -0.39 11.87
N GLY A 274 -17.31 0.01 10.98
CA GLY A 274 -17.09 1.40 10.65
C GLY A 274 -18.34 2.08 10.06
N LYS A 275 -18.33 3.40 9.96
CA LYS A 275 -19.39 4.19 9.34
C LYS A 275 -18.85 5.14 8.28
N PRO A 276 -19.67 5.51 7.28
CA PRO A 276 -19.33 6.55 6.32
C PRO A 276 -18.91 7.86 7.00
N VAL A 277 -18.07 8.64 6.34
CA VAL A 277 -17.63 9.95 6.85
C VAL A 277 -18.82 10.90 7.05
N VAL A 278 -19.79 10.89 6.14
CA VAL A 278 -21.02 11.70 6.22
C VAL A 278 -21.91 11.36 7.43
N GLU A 279 -21.73 10.18 8.02
CA GLU A 279 -22.43 9.72 9.23
C GLU A 279 -21.58 9.88 10.50
N GLY A 280 -20.46 10.60 10.42
CA GLY A 280 -19.56 10.86 11.54
C GLY A 280 -18.55 9.74 11.82
N GLY A 281 -18.43 8.76 10.92
CA GLY A 281 -17.38 7.74 10.95
C GLY A 281 -16.08 8.19 10.27
N VAL A 282 -15.11 7.26 10.20
CA VAL A 282 -13.85 7.49 9.46
C VAL A 282 -13.94 7.00 8.01
N GLY A 283 -15.06 6.44 7.60
CA GLY A 283 -15.20 5.86 6.26
C GLY A 283 -14.39 4.58 6.09
N TYR A 284 -14.03 4.29 4.85
CA TYR A 284 -13.46 3.00 4.44
C TYR A 284 -12.31 3.21 3.47
N SER A 285 -11.45 2.19 3.32
CA SER A 285 -10.37 2.17 2.32
C SER A 285 -10.66 1.23 1.13
N CYS A 286 -11.88 0.72 1.01
CA CYS A 286 -12.38 0.01 -0.18
C CYS A 286 -13.91 0.04 -0.24
N ILE A 287 -14.47 -0.19 -1.43
CA ILE A 287 -15.92 -0.25 -1.62
C ILE A 287 -16.50 -1.54 -1.05
N ALA A 288 -15.74 -2.63 -1.08
CA ALA A 288 -16.22 -3.92 -0.56
C ALA A 288 -16.66 -3.82 0.91
N GLU A 289 -15.99 -3.01 1.73
CA GLU A 289 -16.31 -2.90 3.16
C GLU A 289 -17.70 -2.29 3.40
N ILE A 290 -18.03 -1.18 2.76
CA ILE A 290 -19.37 -0.61 2.86
C ILE A 290 -20.43 -1.59 2.34
N ARG A 291 -20.15 -2.29 1.23
CA ARG A 291 -21.08 -3.29 0.67
C ARG A 291 -21.30 -4.48 1.60
N MET A 292 -20.28 -4.90 2.34
CA MET A 292 -20.41 -5.95 3.37
C MET A 292 -21.31 -5.49 4.52
N ILE A 293 -21.13 -4.27 4.99
CA ILE A 293 -21.95 -3.66 6.05
C ILE A 293 -23.42 -3.57 5.58
N GLU A 294 -23.67 -3.04 4.39
CA GLU A 294 -25.00 -3.00 3.78
C GLU A 294 -25.64 -4.39 3.68
N THR A 295 -24.86 -5.40 3.33
CA THR A 295 -25.34 -6.80 3.25
C THR A 295 -25.72 -7.34 4.63
N ILE A 296 -24.92 -7.05 5.67
CA ILE A 296 -25.19 -7.47 7.04
C ILE A 296 -26.46 -6.77 7.57
N GLU A 297 -26.64 -5.49 7.28
CA GLU A 297 -27.76 -4.69 7.81
C GLU A 297 -29.05 -4.85 7.01
N ASN A 298 -28.95 -4.91 5.69
CA ASN A 298 -30.09 -4.84 4.75
C ASN A 298 -30.32 -6.10 3.91
N GLY A 299 -29.47 -7.13 4.09
CA GLY A 299 -29.54 -8.38 3.33
C GLY A 299 -28.95 -8.33 1.92
N LYS A 300 -28.64 -7.13 1.39
CA LYS A 300 -28.02 -6.94 0.07
C LYS A 300 -27.27 -5.59 0.02
N PRO A 301 -26.21 -5.49 -0.80
CA PRO A 301 -25.52 -4.21 -0.99
C PRO A 301 -26.33 -3.29 -1.91
N SER A 302 -26.21 -1.98 -1.68
CA SER A 302 -26.75 -0.89 -2.51
C SER A 302 -25.67 -0.11 -3.25
N THR A 303 -24.47 0.01 -2.66
CA THR A 303 -23.33 0.69 -3.26
C THR A 303 -22.77 -0.09 -4.44
N GLY A 304 -22.55 0.57 -5.58
CA GLY A 304 -21.91 -0.01 -6.79
C GLY A 304 -20.38 -0.10 -6.63
N PHE A 305 -19.74 -0.97 -7.41
CA PHE A 305 -18.30 -0.92 -7.63
C PHE A 305 -17.94 0.14 -8.67
N MET A 306 -16.65 0.46 -8.80
CA MET A 306 -16.16 1.44 -9.76
C MET A 306 -16.60 1.13 -11.19
N GLN A 307 -16.93 2.20 -11.92
CA GLN A 307 -17.29 2.18 -13.33
C GLN A 307 -16.25 2.98 -14.16
N PHE A 308 -16.23 2.79 -15.47
CA PHE A 308 -15.37 3.58 -16.34
C PHE A 308 -15.63 5.08 -16.18
N GLY A 309 -14.54 5.83 -15.99
CA GLY A 309 -14.55 7.25 -15.68
C GLY A 309 -14.46 7.57 -14.18
N ASP A 310 -14.67 6.59 -13.30
CA ASP A 310 -14.46 6.81 -11.87
C ASP A 310 -12.98 7.03 -11.56
N ASN A 311 -12.72 7.91 -10.59
CA ASN A 311 -11.38 8.30 -10.16
C ASN A 311 -11.19 8.03 -8.68
N ILE A 312 -10.08 7.36 -8.34
CA ILE A 312 -9.67 7.11 -6.95
C ILE A 312 -8.39 7.89 -6.64
N GLN A 313 -8.38 8.56 -5.50
CA GLN A 313 -7.23 9.24 -4.94
C GLN A 313 -6.93 8.66 -3.56
N ILE A 314 -5.65 8.32 -3.31
CA ILE A 314 -5.20 7.82 -2.00
C ILE A 314 -3.96 8.61 -1.61
N GLU A 315 -3.96 9.17 -0.38
CA GLU A 315 -2.88 10.01 0.12
C GLU A 315 -2.78 9.91 1.64
N MET A 316 -1.60 10.21 2.17
CA MET A 316 -1.38 10.28 3.62
C MET A 316 -0.61 11.56 3.95
N PHE A 317 -1.06 12.24 5.00
CA PHE A 317 -0.50 13.50 5.45
C PHE A 317 0.13 13.34 6.82
N ASP A 318 1.19 14.10 7.07
CA ASP A 318 1.73 14.25 8.41
C ASP A 318 0.84 15.18 9.27
N LYS A 319 1.21 15.35 10.54
CA LYS A 319 0.47 16.19 11.49
C LYS A 319 0.44 17.68 11.11
N SER A 320 1.33 18.12 10.21
CA SER A 320 1.35 19.50 9.68
C SER A 320 0.45 19.68 8.45
N GLY A 321 -0.09 18.58 7.91
CA GLY A 321 -0.86 18.57 6.67
C GLY A 321 -0.01 18.44 5.42
N GLN A 322 1.30 18.17 5.55
CA GLN A 322 2.18 17.92 4.42
C GLN A 322 2.03 16.48 3.93
N SER A 323 1.90 16.29 2.61
CA SER A 323 1.90 14.97 2.00
C SER A 323 3.22 14.24 2.23
N ILE A 324 3.15 12.99 2.69
CA ILE A 324 4.34 12.19 3.01
C ILE A 324 4.85 11.47 1.77
N PHE A 325 3.95 10.76 1.09
CA PHE A 325 4.26 9.83 0.00
C PHE A 325 3.91 10.37 -1.39
N GLY A 326 3.27 11.56 -1.45
CA GLY A 326 2.56 12.00 -2.64
C GLY A 326 1.25 11.23 -2.83
N GLN A 327 0.56 11.48 -3.94
CA GLN A 327 -0.80 10.99 -4.16
C GLN A 327 -0.83 9.91 -5.25
N ILE A 328 -1.46 8.77 -4.96
CA ILE A 328 -2.00 7.87 -5.97
C ILE A 328 -3.28 8.53 -6.49
N ASN A 329 -3.42 8.63 -7.82
CA ASN A 329 -4.59 9.24 -8.45
C ASN A 329 -4.83 8.58 -9.79
N GLN A 330 -5.82 7.70 -9.84
CA GLN A 330 -6.05 6.79 -10.96
C GLN A 330 -7.49 6.82 -11.43
N GLU A 331 -7.67 6.93 -12.73
CA GLU A 331 -8.96 6.81 -13.39
C GLU A 331 -9.15 5.37 -13.90
N LEU A 332 -10.35 4.80 -13.73
CA LEU A 332 -10.71 3.52 -14.32
C LEU A 332 -11.10 3.72 -15.79
N LYS A 333 -10.35 3.12 -16.71
CA LYS A 333 -10.54 3.24 -18.16
C LYS A 333 -10.84 1.91 -18.82
N GLN A 334 -11.59 1.98 -19.91
CA GLN A 334 -11.77 0.85 -20.80
C GLN A 334 -10.51 0.64 -21.65
N GLN A 335 -10.16 -0.62 -21.86
CA GLN A 335 -9.05 -1.04 -22.72
C GLN A 335 -9.26 -0.61 -24.18
#